data_e65015dbbf20bcdce10eb47068b8c04b
#
_entry.id   e65015dbbf20bcdce10eb47068b8c04b
#
_cell.length_a   1.000
_cell.length_b   1.000
_cell.length_c   1.000
_cell.angle_alpha   90.00
_cell.angle_beta   90.00
_cell.angle_gamma   90.00
#
_symmetry.space_group_name_H-M   'P 1'
#
loop_
_entity.id
_entity.type
_entity.pdbx_description
1 polymer ?
#
loop_
_entity_poly.entity_id
_entity_poly.type
_entity_poly.pdbx_seq_one_letter_code
_entity_poly.pdbx_strand_id
1 'polypeptide(L)'
;MKKSIVLAALLFGGITVFAQTKDEQTLKEIYKSSLTNAKCYPWLEHLSNTIGSRLSGSVGAEKAVLYTKSQLETLGLDKVYLQEVMVPKWVRGEKEIAYL
;
A
#
# COMPACT_ATOMS: atom_id res chain seq x y z
N MET A 1 2.63 24.47 -53.34
CA MET A 1 2.25 24.80 -51.95
C MET A 1 1.34 23.75 -51.28
N LYS A 2 0.25 23.27 -51.89
CA LYS A 2 -0.65 22.28 -51.26
C LYS A 2 0.01 20.91 -50.99
N LYS A 3 0.92 20.44 -51.86
CA LYS A 3 1.63 19.14 -51.68
C LYS A 3 2.64 19.16 -50.55
N SER A 4 3.26 20.31 -50.26
CA SER A 4 4.23 20.45 -49.16
C SER A 4 3.55 20.43 -47.77
N ILE A 5 2.32 20.95 -47.66
CA ILE A 5 1.55 20.97 -46.41
C ILE A 5 1.09 19.53 -46.02
N VAL A 6 0.71 18.73 -47.03
CA VAL A 6 0.29 17.34 -46.81
C VAL A 6 1.47 16.48 -46.35
N LEU A 7 2.66 16.72 -46.89
CA LEU A 7 3.88 16.01 -46.50
C LEU A 7 4.33 16.36 -45.08
N ALA A 8 4.19 17.62 -44.67
CA ALA A 8 4.47 18.08 -43.31
C ALA A 8 3.48 17.50 -42.29
N ALA A 9 2.19 17.38 -42.61
CA ALA A 9 1.18 16.77 -41.74
C ALA A 9 1.40 15.25 -41.54
N LEU A 10 1.88 14.55 -42.55
CA LEU A 10 2.23 13.13 -42.45
C LEU A 10 3.48 12.86 -41.55
N LEU A 11 4.45 13.79 -41.56
CA LEU A 11 5.63 13.68 -40.69
C LEU A 11 5.31 13.97 -39.23
N PHE A 12 4.35 14.82 -38.91
CA PHE A 12 3.93 15.12 -37.54
C PHE A 12 3.05 14.01 -36.92
N GLY A 13 2.29 13.26 -37.73
CA GLY A 13 1.41 12.18 -37.24
C GLY A 13 2.15 10.93 -36.78
N GLY A 14 3.41 10.73 -37.19
CA GLY A 14 4.18 9.52 -36.86
C GLY A 14 4.83 9.48 -35.47
N ILE A 15 4.93 10.63 -34.77
CA ILE A 15 5.69 10.75 -33.51
C ILE A 15 4.87 10.29 -32.27
N THR A 16 3.57 10.28 -32.36
CA THR A 16 2.68 9.98 -31.21
C THR A 16 2.52 8.49 -30.91
N VAL A 17 2.84 7.62 -31.86
CA VAL A 17 2.59 6.16 -31.71
C VAL A 17 3.59 5.48 -30.76
N PHE A 18 4.80 5.98 -30.63
CA PHE A 18 5.84 5.35 -29.81
C PHE A 18 5.70 5.59 -28.29
N ALA A 19 5.05 6.67 -27.88
CA ALA A 19 4.86 6.98 -26.47
C ALA A 19 3.81 6.05 -25.81
N GLN A 20 2.77 5.67 -26.55
CA GLN A 20 1.70 4.83 -26.03
C GLN A 20 2.13 3.38 -25.73
N THR A 21 3.05 2.81 -26.51
CA THR A 21 3.52 1.44 -26.30
C THR A 21 4.37 1.28 -25.06
N LYS A 22 5.15 2.28 -24.66
CA LYS A 22 5.97 2.25 -23.45
C LYS A 22 5.11 2.32 -22.18
N ASP A 23 4.11 3.18 -22.17
CA ASP A 23 3.20 3.35 -21.06
C ASP A 23 2.32 2.10 -20.87
N GLU A 24 1.84 1.49 -21.96
CA GLU A 24 1.09 0.25 -21.92
C GLU A 24 1.93 -0.90 -21.32
N GLN A 25 3.19 -1.01 -21.72
CA GLN A 25 4.09 -2.01 -21.19
C GLN A 25 4.35 -1.80 -19.69
N THR A 26 4.60 -0.57 -19.28
CA THR A 26 4.79 -0.20 -17.88
C THR A 26 3.54 -0.52 -17.04
N LEU A 27 2.36 -0.22 -17.54
CA LEU A 27 1.09 -0.55 -16.88
C LEU A 27 0.92 -2.08 -16.73
N LYS A 28 1.22 -2.84 -17.77
CA LYS A 28 1.17 -4.32 -17.71
C LYS A 28 2.13 -4.88 -16.66
N GLU A 29 3.34 -4.34 -16.55
CA GLU A 29 4.32 -4.73 -15.53
C GLU A 29 3.85 -4.40 -14.12
N ILE A 30 3.28 -3.21 -13.89
CA ILE A 30 2.67 -2.83 -12.60
C ILE A 30 1.54 -3.79 -12.24
N TYR A 31 0.63 -4.06 -13.17
CA TYR A 31 -0.48 -5.00 -12.96
C TYR A 31 0.03 -6.40 -12.63
N LYS A 32 0.95 -6.92 -13.41
CA LYS A 32 1.55 -8.23 -13.20
C LYS A 32 2.22 -8.29 -11.82
N SER A 33 3.00 -7.30 -11.45
CA SER A 33 3.68 -7.25 -10.15
C SER A 33 2.67 -7.19 -9.00
N SER A 34 1.61 -6.39 -9.10
CA SER A 34 0.60 -6.30 -8.04
C SER A 34 -0.19 -7.59 -7.86
N LEU A 35 -0.42 -8.37 -8.93
CA LEU A 35 -1.13 -9.65 -8.84
C LEU A 35 -0.25 -10.81 -8.37
N THR A 36 1.04 -10.79 -8.69
CA THR A 36 1.96 -11.91 -8.38
C THR A 36 2.75 -11.71 -7.09
N ASN A 37 3.04 -10.46 -6.72
CA ASN A 37 3.90 -10.10 -5.58
C ASN A 37 3.18 -9.28 -4.51
N ALA A 38 1.83 -9.28 -4.52
CA ALA A 38 1.04 -8.53 -3.56
C ALA A 38 1.29 -9.01 -2.13
N LYS A 39 1.87 -8.15 -1.30
CA LYS A 39 2.14 -8.43 0.12
C LYS A 39 0.96 -8.06 1.03
N CYS A 40 -0.04 -7.36 0.50
CA CYS A 40 -1.16 -6.84 1.29
C CYS A 40 -1.97 -7.94 1.97
N TYR A 41 -2.26 -9.02 1.24
CA TYR A 41 -3.08 -10.11 1.79
C TYR A 41 -2.37 -10.85 2.94
N PRO A 42 -1.13 -11.33 2.82
CA PRO A 42 -0.40 -11.94 3.93
C PRO A 42 -0.24 -11.01 5.15
N TRP A 43 -0.04 -9.71 4.92
CA TRP A 43 0.04 -8.76 6.01
C TRP A 43 -1.29 -8.60 6.74
N LEU A 44 -2.39 -8.49 5.98
CA LEU A 44 -3.73 -8.40 6.55
C LEU A 44 -4.10 -9.68 7.31
N GLU A 45 -3.78 -10.84 6.75
CA GLU A 45 -3.99 -12.14 7.38
C GLU A 45 -3.27 -12.23 8.73
N HIS A 46 -2.00 -11.87 8.79
CA HIS A 46 -1.24 -11.84 10.04
C HIS A 46 -1.83 -10.86 11.05
N LEU A 47 -2.17 -9.64 10.63
CA LEU A 47 -2.79 -8.65 11.50
C LEU A 47 -4.15 -9.11 12.04
N SER A 48 -4.94 -9.82 11.25
CA SER A 48 -6.29 -10.25 11.61
C SER A 48 -6.30 -11.55 12.42
N ASN A 49 -5.53 -12.57 12.00
CA ASN A 49 -5.60 -13.90 12.54
C ASN A 49 -4.56 -14.14 13.66
N THR A 50 -3.38 -13.52 13.56
CA THR A 50 -2.31 -13.74 14.55
C THR A 50 -2.33 -12.68 15.66
N ILE A 51 -2.47 -11.41 15.30
CA ILE A 51 -2.48 -10.30 16.27
C ILE A 51 -3.90 -10.09 16.82
N GLY A 52 -4.91 -10.11 15.95
CA GLY A 52 -6.31 -9.99 16.31
C GLY A 52 -6.73 -8.57 16.71
N SER A 53 -7.44 -8.45 17.83
CA SER A 53 -7.98 -7.18 18.32
C SER A 53 -6.89 -6.14 18.63
N ARG A 54 -7.08 -4.92 18.14
CA ARG A 54 -6.09 -3.82 18.19
C ARG A 54 -6.72 -2.53 18.71
N LEU A 55 -7.34 -2.60 19.88
CA LEU A 55 -7.86 -1.40 20.54
C LEU A 55 -6.72 -0.43 20.85
N SER A 56 -7.01 0.86 20.79
CA SER A 56 -6.05 1.93 21.09
C SER A 56 -5.39 1.70 22.46
N GLY A 57 -4.06 1.78 22.53
CA GLY A 57 -3.27 1.56 23.74
C GLY A 57 -3.24 0.11 24.26
N SER A 58 -3.76 -0.85 23.51
CA SER A 58 -3.70 -2.28 23.87
C SER A 58 -2.40 -2.95 23.43
N VAL A 59 -2.08 -4.09 24.04
CA VAL A 59 -0.96 -4.95 23.63
C VAL A 59 -1.09 -5.39 22.16
N GLY A 60 -2.32 -5.62 21.69
CA GLY A 60 -2.56 -5.94 20.27
C GLY A 60 -2.19 -4.80 19.33
N ALA A 61 -2.50 -3.55 19.71
CA ALA A 61 -2.10 -2.38 18.94
C ALA A 61 -0.56 -2.23 18.89
N GLU A 62 0.13 -2.41 20.02
CA GLU A 62 1.59 -2.38 20.08
C GLU A 62 2.24 -3.44 19.17
N LYS A 63 1.77 -4.69 19.27
CA LYS A 63 2.23 -5.78 18.40
C LYS A 63 2.02 -5.46 16.91
N ALA A 64 0.88 -4.87 16.55
CA ALA A 64 0.60 -4.48 15.18
C ALA A 64 1.55 -3.40 14.67
N VAL A 65 1.86 -2.40 15.50
CA VAL A 65 2.83 -1.33 15.17
C VAL A 65 4.21 -1.91 14.92
N LEU A 66 4.70 -2.78 15.81
CA LEU A 66 6.01 -3.43 15.68
C LEU A 66 6.06 -4.33 14.45
N TYR A 67 5.01 -5.12 14.20
CA TYR A 67 4.91 -5.95 13.00
C TYR A 67 4.94 -5.11 11.74
N THR A 68 4.12 -4.06 11.65
CA THR A 68 4.07 -3.19 10.48
C THR A 68 5.43 -2.52 10.23
N LYS A 69 6.09 -2.05 11.30
CA LYS A 69 7.45 -1.50 11.19
C LYS A 69 8.40 -2.52 10.58
N SER A 70 8.45 -3.74 11.10
CA SER A 70 9.33 -4.79 10.58
C SER A 70 9.06 -5.12 9.11
N GLN A 71 7.79 -5.14 8.70
CA GLN A 71 7.43 -5.36 7.29
C GLN A 71 7.88 -4.21 6.38
N LEU A 72 7.72 -2.96 6.81
CA LEU A 72 8.17 -1.79 6.05
C LEU A 72 9.69 -1.77 5.89
N GLU A 73 10.45 -2.20 6.90
CA GLU A 73 11.91 -2.32 6.83
C GLU A 73 12.36 -3.30 5.73
N THR A 74 11.53 -4.29 5.39
CA THR A 74 11.83 -5.24 4.29
C THR A 74 11.63 -4.67 2.90
N LEU A 75 11.03 -3.48 2.77
CA LEU A 75 10.72 -2.88 1.47
C LEU A 75 11.86 -2.05 0.87
N GLY A 76 12.97 -1.89 1.59
CA GLY A 76 14.10 -1.09 1.12
C GLY A 76 13.83 0.41 1.12
N LEU A 77 12.96 0.89 2.02
CA LEU A 77 12.70 2.30 2.20
C LEU A 77 13.91 3.00 2.85
N ASP A 78 14.16 4.25 2.49
CA ASP A 78 15.30 5.03 3.01
C ASP A 78 15.28 5.18 4.54
N LYS A 79 14.09 5.28 5.12
CA LYS A 79 13.92 5.43 6.56
C LYS A 79 12.57 4.89 7.03
N VAL A 80 12.60 4.05 8.07
CA VAL A 80 11.41 3.59 8.79
C VAL A 80 11.59 3.90 10.26
N TYR A 81 10.66 4.65 10.86
CA TYR A 81 10.72 5.02 12.26
C TYR A 81 9.34 5.03 12.90
N LEU A 82 9.29 4.89 14.21
CA LEU A 82 8.07 5.05 15.00
C LEU A 82 7.98 6.47 15.53
N GLN A 83 6.78 7.04 15.44
CA GLN A 83 6.45 8.32 16.07
C GLN A 83 5.64 8.03 17.32
N GLU A 84 6.01 8.63 18.45
CA GLU A 84 5.25 8.54 19.68
C GLU A 84 3.95 9.34 19.55
N VAL A 85 2.83 8.71 19.91
CA VAL A 85 1.51 9.32 19.89
C VAL A 85 0.78 8.94 21.18
N MET A 86 0.33 9.97 21.92
CA MET A 86 -0.50 9.76 23.11
C MET A 86 -1.92 9.37 22.70
N VAL A 87 -2.38 8.24 23.18
CA VAL A 87 -3.72 7.70 22.87
C VAL A 87 -4.45 7.29 24.14
N PRO A 88 -5.78 7.41 24.21
CA PRO A 88 -6.54 6.88 25.31
C PRO A 88 -6.44 5.37 25.37
N LYS A 89 -6.14 4.83 26.56
CA LYS A 89 -6.10 3.39 26.81
C LYS A 89 -7.36 3.01 27.59
N TRP A 90 -8.17 2.15 26.98
CA TRP A 90 -9.30 1.54 27.68
C TRP A 90 -8.83 0.24 28.36
N VAL A 91 -9.15 0.11 29.65
CA VAL A 91 -8.89 -1.09 30.42
C VAL A 91 -10.22 -1.51 31.05
N ARG A 92 -10.58 -2.79 30.88
CA ARG A 92 -11.78 -3.32 31.52
C ARG A 92 -11.59 -3.31 33.04
N GLY A 93 -12.60 -2.83 33.76
CA GLY A 93 -12.67 -2.89 35.21
C GLY A 93 -12.82 -4.31 35.74
N GLU A 94 -13.09 -4.43 37.04
CA GLU A 94 -13.38 -5.69 37.67
C GLU A 94 -14.66 -6.32 37.10
N LYS A 95 -14.81 -7.63 37.32
CA LYS A 95 -15.99 -8.39 36.86
C LYS A 95 -17.23 -7.87 37.56
N GLU A 96 -18.19 -7.37 36.82
CA GLU A 96 -19.51 -7.02 37.36
C GLU A 96 -20.26 -8.28 37.78
N ILE A 97 -20.84 -8.26 39.01
CA ILE A 97 -21.61 -9.37 39.57
C ILE A 97 -23.00 -8.81 39.90
N ALA A 98 -24.03 -9.38 39.29
CA ALA A 98 -25.42 -9.13 39.69
C ALA A 98 -25.91 -10.29 40.57
N TYR A 99 -26.44 -9.97 41.74
CA TYR A 99 -27.14 -10.91 42.61
C TYR A 99 -28.63 -10.74 42.37
N LEU A 100 -29.31 -11.86 42.17
CA LEU A 100 -30.78 -11.95 42.10
C LEU A 100 -31.34 -12.28 43.49
#